data_4977a1abcb9beb4b99e58290178c1a93
#
_entry.id   4977a1abcb9beb4b99e58290178c1a93
#
_cell.length_a   1.000
_cell.length_b   1.000
_cell.length_c   1.000
_cell.angle_alpha   90.00
_cell.angle_beta   90.00
_cell.angle_gamma   90.00
#
_symmetry.space_group_name_H-M   'P 1'
#
loop_
_entity.id
_entity.type
_entity.pdbx_description
1 polymer ?
#
loop_
_entity_poly.entity_id
_entity_poly.type
_entity_poly.pdbx_seq_one_letter_code
_entity_poly.pdbx_strand_id
1 'polypeptide(L)'
;GGKVEVQLVEYTNPGDHFNKHRDTEVNPSEMTRETHRKISLTIELTDNTQYEGANLRFIEDDGKTIRPEANKGDAFIFPSWRRHQVKPLVSGVRHALVCWYHGPFWR
;
A
#
# COMPACT_ATOMS: atom_id res chain seq x y z
N GLY A 1 1.38 -23.96 1.03
CA GLY A 1 1.93 -22.83 1.71
C GLY A 1 1.78 -21.54 0.97
N GLY A 2 1.95 -20.47 1.69
CA GLY A 2 1.90 -19.13 1.14
C GLY A 2 3.28 -18.62 0.73
N LYS A 3 3.26 -17.53 0.01
CA LYS A 3 4.46 -16.81 -0.40
C LYS A 3 4.38 -15.40 0.18
N VAL A 4 5.51 -14.87 0.62
CA VAL A 4 5.62 -13.47 1.08
C VAL A 4 6.46 -12.69 0.08
N GLU A 5 5.93 -11.56 -0.35
CA GLU A 5 6.60 -10.63 -1.23
C GLU A 5 6.91 -9.36 -0.44
N VAL A 6 8.13 -8.83 -0.54
CA VAL A 6 8.55 -7.64 0.20
C VAL A 6 9.14 -6.63 -0.77
N GLN A 7 8.72 -5.37 -0.64
CA GLN A 7 9.22 -4.30 -1.50
C GLN A 7 9.46 -3.03 -0.70
N LEU A 8 10.63 -2.41 -0.88
CA LEU A 8 10.88 -1.06 -0.39
C LEU A 8 10.31 -0.07 -1.40
N VAL A 9 9.49 0.85 -0.92
CA VAL A 9 8.86 1.88 -1.75
C VAL A 9 9.40 3.24 -1.33
N GLU A 10 9.80 4.04 -2.31
CA GLU A 10 10.39 5.35 -2.10
C GLU A 10 9.59 6.42 -2.83
N TYR A 11 9.26 7.50 -2.11
CA TYR A 11 8.68 8.73 -2.66
C TYR A 11 9.74 9.80 -2.48
N THR A 12 10.46 10.13 -3.53
CA THR A 12 11.64 11.00 -3.48
C THR A 12 11.51 12.26 -4.30
N ASN A 13 10.64 12.24 -5.32
CA ASN A 13 10.43 13.38 -6.19
C ASN A 13 9.02 13.95 -6.00
N PRO A 14 8.86 15.29 -5.98
CA PRO A 14 7.51 15.87 -5.94
C PRO A 14 6.64 15.28 -7.04
N GLY A 15 5.43 14.88 -6.67
CA GLY A 15 4.50 14.22 -7.58
C GLY A 15 4.50 12.70 -7.51
N ASP A 16 5.51 12.08 -6.90
CA ASP A 16 5.53 10.62 -6.73
C ASP A 16 4.28 10.17 -5.97
N HIS A 17 3.59 9.16 -6.49
CA HIS A 17 2.30 8.73 -5.97
C HIS A 17 1.97 7.31 -6.40
N PHE A 18 0.89 6.78 -5.83
CA PHE A 18 0.20 5.61 -6.36
C PHE A 18 -1.27 5.95 -6.59
N ASN A 19 -1.75 5.67 -7.79
CA ASN A 19 -3.15 5.83 -8.12
C ASN A 19 -4.03 4.88 -7.31
N LYS A 20 -5.29 5.24 -7.19
CA LYS A 20 -6.35 4.39 -6.63
C LYS A 20 -6.26 2.98 -7.21
N HIS A 21 -6.11 1.97 -6.35
CA HIS A 21 -5.99 0.58 -6.78
C HIS A 21 -6.31 -0.41 -5.65
N ARG A 22 -6.49 -1.65 -6.04
CA ARG A 22 -6.48 -2.80 -5.14
C ARG A 22 -5.20 -3.58 -5.42
N ASP A 23 -4.57 -4.13 -4.39
CA ASP A 23 -3.33 -4.90 -4.59
C ASP A 23 -3.59 -6.21 -5.33
N THR A 24 -4.86 -6.61 -5.42
CA THR A 24 -5.28 -7.74 -6.26
C THR A 24 -5.25 -7.42 -7.75
N GLU A 25 -5.13 -6.15 -8.14
CA GLU A 25 -5.09 -5.69 -9.53
C GLU A 25 -3.66 -5.72 -10.10
N VAL A 26 -2.95 -6.81 -9.87
CA VAL A 26 -1.63 -7.04 -10.46
C VAL A 26 -1.79 -7.70 -11.83
N ASN A 27 -0.69 -7.85 -12.57
CA ASN A 27 -0.71 -8.49 -13.88
C ASN A 27 -1.42 -9.85 -13.81
N PRO A 28 -2.58 -10.00 -14.49
CA PRO A 28 -3.35 -11.26 -14.39
C PRO A 28 -2.57 -12.49 -14.82
N SER A 29 -1.59 -12.36 -15.71
CA SER A 29 -0.79 -13.49 -16.16
C SER A 29 0.13 -14.06 -15.07
N GLU A 30 0.38 -13.29 -14.01
CA GLU A 30 1.21 -13.70 -12.88
C GLU A 30 0.38 -14.26 -11.73
N MET A 31 -0.94 -14.17 -11.82
CA MET A 31 -1.85 -14.64 -10.78
C MET A 31 -2.30 -16.06 -11.03
N THR A 32 -2.28 -16.87 -9.99
CA THR A 32 -2.87 -18.21 -10.00
C THR A 32 -3.94 -18.31 -8.93
N ARG A 33 -4.76 -19.36 -8.97
CA ARG A 33 -5.79 -19.59 -7.94
C ARG A 33 -5.16 -19.82 -6.56
N GLU A 34 -3.94 -20.30 -6.52
CA GLU A 34 -3.24 -20.65 -5.28
C GLU A 34 -2.35 -19.54 -4.76
N THR A 35 -1.97 -18.58 -5.62
CA THR A 35 -0.91 -17.62 -5.28
C THR A 35 -1.24 -16.21 -5.70
N HIS A 36 -2.36 -15.64 -5.24
CA HIS A 36 -2.58 -14.22 -5.43
C HIS A 36 -2.43 -13.47 -4.09
N ARG A 37 -2.23 -12.16 -4.16
CA ARG A 37 -2.09 -11.33 -2.97
C ARG A 37 -3.38 -11.37 -2.16
N LYS A 38 -3.29 -11.73 -0.87
CA LYS A 38 -4.43 -11.82 0.04
C LYS A 38 -4.40 -10.75 1.12
N ILE A 39 -3.25 -10.58 1.73
CA ILE A 39 -3.07 -9.64 2.83
C ILE A 39 -1.94 -8.70 2.44
N SER A 40 -2.20 -7.41 2.60
CA SER A 40 -1.23 -6.35 2.40
C SER A 40 -0.81 -5.79 3.75
N LEU A 41 0.47 -5.49 3.88
CA LEU A 41 1.05 -4.86 5.06
C LEU A 41 1.91 -3.71 4.58
N THR A 42 1.74 -2.54 5.18
CA THR A 42 2.64 -1.41 4.91
C THR A 42 3.21 -0.92 6.22
N ILE A 43 4.51 -0.67 6.24
CA ILE A 43 5.24 -0.20 7.43
C ILE A 43 5.87 1.15 7.10
N GLU A 44 5.56 2.16 7.92
CA GLU A 44 6.11 3.51 7.76
C GLU A 44 7.55 3.55 8.27
N LEU A 45 8.49 3.91 7.39
CA LEU A 45 9.91 3.98 7.73
C LEU A 45 10.41 5.41 7.96
N THR A 46 9.60 6.41 7.63
CA THR A 46 9.96 7.82 7.74
C THR A 46 9.00 8.53 8.68
N ASP A 47 9.54 9.37 9.56
CA ASP A 47 8.73 10.22 10.42
C ASP A 47 7.89 11.16 9.56
N ASN A 48 6.59 11.28 9.86
CA ASN A 48 5.66 12.10 9.07
C ASN A 48 5.93 13.60 9.12
N THR A 49 6.83 14.05 10.01
CA THR A 49 7.28 15.45 10.04
C THR A 49 8.36 15.73 9.01
N GLN A 50 8.91 14.72 8.36
CA GLN A 50 10.01 14.84 7.40
C GLN A 50 9.55 14.95 5.95
N TYR A 51 8.24 14.85 5.70
CA TYR A 51 7.70 14.98 4.34
C TYR A 51 6.30 15.59 4.37
N GLU A 52 5.90 16.13 3.23
CA GLU A 52 4.55 16.65 3.02
C GLU A 52 3.95 15.94 1.80
N GLY A 53 2.66 15.63 1.86
CA GLY A 53 2.01 14.80 0.85
C GLY A 53 2.29 13.33 1.05
N ALA A 54 2.25 12.56 -0.01
CA ALA A 54 2.49 11.11 -0.02
C ALA A 54 1.69 10.37 1.06
N ASN A 55 0.44 10.79 1.29
CA ASN A 55 -0.40 10.21 2.33
C ASN A 55 -1.12 8.97 1.81
N LEU A 56 -1.05 7.89 2.58
CA LEU A 56 -1.87 6.72 2.35
C LEU A 56 -3.33 7.06 2.64
N ARG A 57 -4.22 6.66 1.75
CA ARG A 57 -5.66 6.82 1.90
C ARG A 57 -6.38 5.55 1.53
N PHE A 58 -7.30 5.13 2.38
CA PHE A 58 -8.24 4.05 2.07
C PHE A 58 -9.51 4.64 1.50
N ILE A 59 -10.11 3.95 0.54
CA ILE A 59 -11.28 4.44 -0.19
C ILE A 59 -12.47 3.55 0.14
N GLU A 60 -13.51 4.17 0.70
CA GLU A 60 -14.76 3.48 1.03
C GLU A 60 -15.63 3.28 -0.21
N ASP A 61 -16.64 2.40 -0.10
CA ASP A 61 -17.54 2.09 -1.21
C ASP A 61 -18.32 3.31 -1.69
N ASP A 62 -18.58 4.28 -0.81
CA ASP A 62 -19.27 5.53 -1.15
C ASP A 62 -18.34 6.58 -1.76
N GLY A 63 -17.07 6.24 -1.97
CA GLY A 63 -16.07 7.13 -2.54
C GLY A 63 -15.35 8.02 -1.52
N LYS A 64 -15.77 8.02 -0.26
CA LYS A 64 -15.07 8.77 0.80
C LYS A 64 -13.73 8.15 1.08
N THR A 65 -12.78 8.97 1.49
CA THR A 65 -11.44 8.51 1.82
C THR A 65 -11.16 8.61 3.31
N ILE A 66 -10.41 7.65 3.82
CA ILE A 66 -9.92 7.65 5.20
C ILE A 66 -8.41 7.80 5.15
N ARG A 67 -7.89 8.80 5.84
CA ARG A 67 -6.45 8.99 6.02
C ARG A 67 -6.06 8.56 7.42
N PRO A 68 -5.42 7.39 7.57
CA PRO A 68 -4.93 6.98 8.88
C PRO A 68 -3.76 7.89 9.29
N GLU A 69 -3.65 8.15 10.58
CA GLU A 69 -2.44 8.77 11.11
C GLU A 69 -1.31 7.74 11.02
N ALA A 70 -0.18 8.16 10.43
CA ALA A 70 0.94 7.26 10.16
C ALA A 70 2.22 7.83 10.74
N ASN A 71 2.69 7.22 11.82
CA ASN A 71 3.95 7.57 12.45
C ASN A 71 5.02 6.55 12.08
N LYS A 72 6.28 6.95 12.15
CA LYS A 72 7.40 6.04 11.90
C LYS A 72 7.28 4.78 12.75
N GLY A 73 7.36 3.62 12.11
CA GLY A 73 7.22 2.32 12.76
C GLY A 73 5.80 1.78 12.77
N ASP A 74 4.80 2.59 12.44
CA ASP A 74 3.42 2.10 12.36
C ASP A 74 3.26 1.16 11.18
N ALA A 75 2.43 0.15 11.38
CA ALA A 75 2.09 -0.81 10.34
C ALA A 75 0.58 -0.84 10.12
N PHE A 76 0.18 -0.90 8.85
CA PHE A 76 -1.21 -1.06 8.45
C PHE A 76 -1.37 -2.40 7.77
N ILE A 77 -2.29 -3.21 8.27
CA ILE A 77 -2.58 -4.53 7.72
C ILE A 77 -4.00 -4.49 7.17
N PHE A 78 -4.17 -4.89 5.92
CA PHE A 78 -5.48 -4.85 5.30
C PHE A 78 -5.60 -5.95 4.22
N PRO A 79 -6.83 -6.38 3.92
CA PRO A 79 -7.02 -7.33 2.82
C PRO A 79 -6.56 -6.69 1.51
N SER A 80 -5.90 -7.45 0.66
CA SER A 80 -5.34 -6.92 -0.58
C SER A 80 -6.39 -6.39 -1.56
N TRP A 81 -7.66 -6.77 -1.38
CA TRP A 81 -8.76 -6.23 -2.19
C TRP A 81 -9.22 -4.83 -1.75
N ARG A 82 -8.74 -4.32 -0.61
CA ARG A 82 -9.10 -2.99 -0.10
C ARG A 82 -8.55 -1.91 -1.02
N ARG A 83 -9.41 -1.02 -1.51
CA ARG A 83 -8.98 0.10 -2.36
C ARG A 83 -8.21 1.14 -1.55
N HIS A 84 -7.12 1.58 -2.10
CA HIS A 84 -6.28 2.59 -1.45
C HIS A 84 -5.48 3.36 -2.50
N GLN A 85 -4.87 4.42 -2.06
CA GLN A 85 -4.01 5.26 -2.90
C GLN A 85 -2.96 5.94 -2.03
N VAL A 86 -1.90 6.43 -2.66
CA VAL A 86 -0.95 7.32 -2.02
C VAL A 86 -0.97 8.64 -2.79
N LYS A 87 -1.31 9.72 -2.10
CA LYS A 87 -1.40 11.05 -2.68
C LYS A 87 -0.02 11.55 -3.08
N PRO A 88 0.07 12.47 -4.07
CA PRO A 88 1.37 12.96 -4.53
C PRO A 88 2.23 13.55 -3.41
N LEU A 89 3.52 13.23 -3.45
CA LEU A 89 4.52 13.86 -2.58
C LEU A 89 4.62 15.35 -2.95
N VAL A 90 4.64 16.21 -1.95
CA VAL A 90 4.82 17.66 -2.12
C VAL A 90 6.27 18.02 -1.87
N SER A 91 6.83 17.58 -0.76
CA SER A 91 8.22 17.86 -0.38
C SER A 91 8.76 16.80 0.57
N GLY A 92 10.06 16.74 0.71
CA GLY A 92 10.73 15.75 1.56
C GLY A 92 10.84 14.39 0.87
N VAL A 93 11.09 13.38 1.68
CA VAL A 93 11.25 12.00 1.21
C VAL A 93 10.49 11.08 2.15
N ARG A 94 9.75 10.12 1.59
CA ARG A 94 9.06 9.10 2.36
C ARG A 94 9.50 7.71 1.90
N HIS A 95 9.81 6.84 2.85
CA HIS A 95 10.07 5.43 2.61
C HIS A 95 9.01 4.59 3.34
N ALA A 96 8.59 3.52 2.70
CA ALA A 96 7.70 2.53 3.29
C ALA A 96 8.14 1.13 2.87
N LEU A 97 7.96 0.17 3.75
CA LEU A 97 8.14 -1.23 3.43
C LEU A 97 6.77 -1.83 3.19
N VAL A 98 6.58 -2.43 2.03
CA VAL A 98 5.31 -3.06 1.67
C VAL A 98 5.52 -4.57 1.58
N CYS A 99 4.62 -5.31 2.20
CA CYS A 99 4.66 -6.76 2.18
C CYS A 99 3.32 -7.30 1.72
N TRP A 100 3.35 -8.34 0.90
CA TRP A 100 2.13 -9.04 0.50
C TRP A 100 2.26 -10.51 0.86
N TYR A 101 1.22 -11.01 1.51
CA TYR A 101 1.08 -12.44 1.76
C TYR A 101 0.20 -13.03 0.67
N HIS A 102 0.74 -13.99 -0.06
CA HIS A 102 0.05 -14.67 -1.14
C HIS A 102 -0.63 -15.93 -0.62
N GLY A 103 -1.74 -16.28 -1.21
CA GLY A 103 -2.49 -17.47 -0.86
C GLY A 103 -3.59 -17.75 -1.88
N PRO A 104 -4.44 -18.74 -1.62
CA PRO A 104 -5.56 -19.03 -2.51
C PRO A 104 -6.58 -17.91 -2.54
N PHE A 105 -7.39 -17.86 -3.59
CA PHE A 105 -8.46 -16.89 -3.69
C PHE A 105 -9.39 -16.93 -2.47
N TRP A 106 -9.92 -15.78 -2.11
CA TRP A 106 -10.91 -15.68 -1.04
C TRP A 106 -12.13 -16.54 -1.37
N ARG A 107 -12.64 -17.18 -0.33
CA ARG A 107 -13.80 -18.05 -0.45
C ARG A 107 -14.97 -17.51 0.37
#